data_cf4dcf51c5b613c0a16b81faba701811
#
_entry.id   cf4dcf51c5b613c0a16b81faba701811
#
_cell.length_a   1.000
_cell.length_b   1.000
_cell.length_c   1.000
_cell.angle_alpha   90.00
_cell.angle_beta   90.00
_cell.angle_gamma   90.00
#
_symmetry.space_group_name_H-M   'P 1'
#
loop_
_entity.id
_entity.type
_entity.pdbx_description
1 polymer ?
#
loop_
_entity_poly.entity_id
_entity_poly.type
_entity_poly.pdbx_seq_one_letter_code
_entity_poly.pdbx_strand_id
1 'polypeptide(L)'
;AKSVKVIHSQTRYALTGTPIENRLSELWSIFDYLMPGFLYGYDSFKKEFETPIVKNDDESAMTRLQKMVSPFILRRLKEDVLKDLPEKLEEVRYVKFEDAQQKLYDAQVVHMKEKIAQQDEGEFNKSKLWILAELTKLRQICCSPSLCFENYRGESAKAESCMQLIQSAIDGGHRMLLFSQFTSMLALLQAALEKEGIPYYIITGETSKQKRQELVKQFNSDTTPVFLISLKAGGVGLNLTGADVVIHYDPWWNQAVQNQATDRAHRIGQTKKVTVYKLIARNTIEEKIQKLQEAKQDLAEQIISGDMGQLSGMSREDILELL
;
A
#
# COMPACT_ATOMS: atom_id res chain seq x y z
N ALA A 1 -4.91 7.73 20.14
CA ALA A 1 -4.90 6.73 21.21
C ALA A 1 -5.10 7.33 22.62
N LYS A 2 -4.35 8.38 23.03
CA LYS A 2 -4.45 8.96 24.40
C LYS A 2 -5.86 9.42 24.75
N SER A 3 -6.58 10.11 23.85
CA SER A 3 -7.92 10.67 24.10
C SER A 3 -8.99 9.60 24.35
N VAL A 4 -8.86 8.40 23.76
CA VAL A 4 -9.83 7.31 23.94
C VAL A 4 -9.66 6.62 25.28
N LYS A 5 -8.44 6.60 25.84
CA LYS A 5 -8.14 5.96 27.13
C LYS A 5 -8.75 6.68 28.33
N VAL A 6 -9.14 7.94 28.18
CA VAL A 6 -9.77 8.75 29.22
C VAL A 6 -11.26 8.42 29.40
N ILE A 7 -11.86 7.71 28.43
CA ILE A 7 -13.28 7.35 28.49
C ILE A 7 -13.48 6.24 29.51
N HIS A 8 -14.29 6.51 30.53
CA HIS A 8 -14.74 5.50 31.51
C HIS A 8 -15.77 4.59 30.87
N SER A 9 -15.50 3.29 30.83
CA SER A 9 -16.40 2.29 30.28
C SER A 9 -16.30 0.97 31.04
N GLN A 10 -17.42 0.26 31.16
CA GLN A 10 -17.47 -1.08 31.78
C GLN A 10 -16.85 -2.14 30.89
N THR A 11 -16.99 -1.99 29.55
CA THR A 11 -16.48 -2.92 28.54
C THR A 11 -15.86 -2.14 27.40
N ARG A 12 -14.78 -2.69 26.84
CA ARG A 12 -14.06 -2.06 25.73
C ARG A 12 -13.87 -3.06 24.61
N TYR A 13 -14.14 -2.62 23.38
CA TYR A 13 -13.91 -3.37 22.16
C TYR A 13 -13.11 -2.51 21.17
N ALA A 14 -12.22 -3.14 20.44
CA ALA A 14 -11.50 -2.52 19.33
C ALA A 14 -11.85 -3.26 18.04
N LEU A 15 -12.40 -2.55 17.07
CA LEU A 15 -12.71 -3.07 15.73
C LEU A 15 -11.69 -2.53 14.75
N THR A 16 -10.93 -3.44 14.13
CA THR A 16 -9.91 -3.09 13.14
C THR A 16 -9.79 -4.17 12.09
N GLY A 17 -9.55 -3.80 10.85
CA GLY A 17 -9.21 -4.75 9.79
C GLY A 17 -7.74 -5.21 9.86
N THR A 18 -6.89 -4.41 10.52
CA THR A 18 -5.44 -4.63 10.63
C THR A 18 -4.99 -4.24 12.03
N PRO A 19 -4.95 -5.18 13.00
CA PRO A 19 -4.52 -4.88 14.38
C PRO A 19 -3.03 -4.47 14.47
N ILE A 20 -2.26 -4.87 13.49
CA ILE A 20 -0.85 -4.50 13.31
C ILE A 20 -0.68 -4.14 11.83
N GLU A 21 -0.37 -2.88 11.53
CA GLU A 21 -0.09 -2.42 10.17
C GLU A 21 1.43 -2.32 9.91
N ASN A 22 2.17 -1.77 10.88
CA ASN A 22 3.57 -1.43 10.71
C ASN A 22 4.46 -1.84 11.89
N ARG A 23 3.93 -1.93 13.11
CA ARG A 23 4.73 -2.16 14.33
C ARG A 23 3.95 -2.95 15.38
N LEU A 24 4.65 -3.83 16.11
CA LEU A 24 4.09 -4.51 17.28
C LEU A 24 3.57 -3.53 18.36
N SER A 25 4.11 -2.32 18.41
CA SER A 25 3.61 -1.25 19.29
C SER A 25 2.15 -0.84 19.03
N GLU A 26 1.62 -1.11 17.83
CA GLU A 26 0.21 -0.86 17.50
C GLU A 26 -0.69 -1.86 18.23
N LEU A 27 -0.31 -3.15 18.22
CA LEU A 27 -0.97 -4.19 19.02
C LEU A 27 -0.93 -3.84 20.51
N TRP A 28 0.26 -3.47 21.02
CA TRP A 28 0.39 -3.00 22.40
C TRP A 28 -0.57 -1.85 22.70
N SER A 29 -0.68 -0.87 21.81
CA SER A 29 -1.56 0.30 22.01
C SER A 29 -3.03 -0.06 22.04
N ILE A 30 -3.46 -1.06 21.26
CA ILE A 30 -4.82 -1.60 21.29
C ILE A 30 -5.08 -2.30 22.62
N PHE A 31 -4.17 -3.17 23.05
CA PHE A 31 -4.32 -3.90 24.32
C PHE A 31 -4.21 -2.99 25.54
N ASP A 32 -3.38 -1.96 25.50
CA ASP A 32 -3.31 -0.95 26.57
C ASP A 32 -4.60 -0.11 26.66
N TYR A 33 -5.38 0.01 25.59
CA TYR A 33 -6.74 0.55 25.61
C TYR A 33 -7.74 -0.47 26.13
N LEU A 34 -7.71 -1.72 25.66
CA LEU A 34 -8.67 -2.76 26.04
C LEU A 34 -8.51 -3.21 27.48
N MET A 35 -7.28 -3.52 27.87
CA MET A 35 -6.88 -4.10 29.15
C MET A 35 -5.57 -3.45 29.63
N PRO A 36 -5.65 -2.26 30.24
CA PRO A 36 -4.46 -1.54 30.70
C PRO A 36 -3.54 -2.41 31.56
N GLY A 37 -2.26 -2.47 31.22
CA GLY A 37 -1.24 -3.24 31.92
C GLY A 37 -1.14 -4.72 31.54
N PHE A 38 -2.05 -5.29 30.74
CA PHE A 38 -2.01 -6.70 30.34
C PHE A 38 -0.74 -7.07 29.57
N LEU A 39 -0.30 -6.22 28.64
CA LEU A 39 0.97 -6.37 27.92
C LEU A 39 2.10 -5.52 28.54
N TYR A 40 2.06 -5.31 29.85
CA TYR A 40 3.02 -4.48 30.61
C TYR A 40 3.05 -3.00 30.16
N GLY A 41 3.95 -2.19 30.74
CA GLY A 41 4.29 -0.88 30.21
C GLY A 41 5.03 -0.97 28.87
N TYR A 42 4.97 0.08 28.05
CA TYR A 42 5.54 0.06 26.72
C TYR A 42 7.04 -0.31 26.67
N ASP A 43 7.83 0.22 27.61
CA ASP A 43 9.27 -0.07 27.65
C ASP A 43 9.55 -1.56 27.96
N SER A 44 8.77 -2.17 28.84
CA SER A 44 8.85 -3.59 29.13
C SER A 44 8.39 -4.43 27.96
N PHE A 45 7.26 -4.06 27.32
CA PHE A 45 6.78 -4.72 26.11
C PHE A 45 7.83 -4.69 24.98
N LYS A 46 8.45 -3.55 24.79
CA LYS A 46 9.50 -3.39 23.79
C LYS A 46 10.70 -4.27 24.06
N LYS A 47 11.10 -4.40 25.33
CA LYS A 47 12.23 -5.24 25.76
C LYS A 47 11.92 -6.73 25.68
N GLU A 48 10.71 -7.13 26.08
CA GLU A 48 10.31 -8.54 26.21
C GLU A 48 9.78 -9.15 24.91
N PHE A 49 9.21 -8.33 24.02
CA PHE A 49 8.55 -8.79 22.79
C PHE A 49 9.02 -8.05 21.52
N GLU A 50 8.86 -6.73 21.44
CA GLU A 50 9.10 -6.02 20.18
C GLU A 50 10.55 -6.15 19.70
N THR A 51 11.53 -5.92 20.56
CA THR A 51 12.94 -6.01 20.19
C THR A 51 13.39 -7.45 19.92
N PRO A 52 13.09 -8.46 20.77
CA PRO A 52 13.45 -9.85 20.50
C PRO A 52 12.82 -10.38 19.20
N ILE A 53 11.52 -10.14 18.98
CA ILE A 53 10.81 -10.63 17.79
C ILE A 53 11.32 -9.92 16.52
N VAL A 54 11.44 -8.59 16.53
CA VAL A 54 11.72 -7.80 15.33
C VAL A 54 13.21 -7.81 14.94
N LYS A 55 14.13 -7.88 15.93
CA LYS A 55 15.57 -7.80 15.65
C LYS A 55 16.29 -9.14 15.70
N ASN A 56 15.78 -10.09 16.48
CA ASN A 56 16.48 -11.33 16.76
C ASN A 56 15.69 -12.56 16.28
N ASP A 57 14.54 -12.39 15.61
CA ASP A 57 13.64 -13.46 15.17
C ASP A 57 13.33 -14.48 16.26
N ASP A 58 13.13 -14.01 17.51
CA ASP A 58 12.90 -14.86 18.67
C ASP A 58 11.51 -15.51 18.63
N GLU A 59 11.47 -16.73 18.12
CA GLU A 59 10.25 -17.55 18.03
C GLU A 59 9.60 -17.83 19.40
N SER A 60 10.39 -17.89 20.47
CA SER A 60 9.90 -18.12 21.83
C SER A 60 9.13 -16.90 22.33
N ALA A 61 9.69 -15.69 22.15
CA ALA A 61 9.02 -14.44 22.47
C ALA A 61 7.74 -14.26 21.64
N MET A 62 7.78 -14.64 20.36
CA MET A 62 6.63 -14.61 19.46
C MET A 62 5.52 -15.55 19.93
N THR A 63 5.85 -16.81 20.20
CA THR A 63 4.88 -17.81 20.70
C THR A 63 4.26 -17.40 22.02
N ARG A 64 5.05 -16.80 22.91
CA ARG A 64 4.56 -16.28 24.20
C ARG A 64 3.57 -15.14 24.00
N LEU A 65 3.87 -14.17 23.12
CA LEU A 65 2.97 -13.07 22.81
C LEU A 65 1.67 -13.58 22.18
N GLN A 66 1.75 -14.50 21.21
CA GLN A 66 0.57 -15.11 20.59
C GLN A 66 -0.35 -15.76 21.63
N LYS A 67 0.21 -16.59 22.51
CA LYS A 67 -0.59 -17.24 23.58
C LYS A 67 -1.27 -16.24 24.51
N MET A 68 -0.63 -15.10 24.74
CA MET A 68 -1.23 -14.05 25.57
C MET A 68 -2.40 -13.36 24.88
N VAL A 69 -2.27 -13.02 23.60
CA VAL A 69 -3.26 -12.17 22.90
C VAL A 69 -4.37 -12.94 22.20
N SER A 70 -4.12 -14.17 21.75
CA SER A 70 -5.08 -14.97 20.96
C SER A 70 -6.45 -15.18 21.61
N PRO A 71 -6.59 -15.36 22.96
CA PRO A 71 -7.90 -15.51 23.58
C PRO A 71 -8.79 -14.27 23.49
N PHE A 72 -8.21 -13.10 23.20
CA PHE A 72 -8.89 -11.81 23.15
C PHE A 72 -9.08 -11.28 21.73
N ILE A 73 -8.60 -12.02 20.70
CA ILE A 73 -8.70 -11.63 19.30
C ILE A 73 -9.68 -12.55 18.58
N LEU A 74 -10.75 -11.97 18.04
CA LEU A 74 -11.65 -12.67 17.15
C LEU A 74 -11.38 -12.23 15.69
N ARG A 75 -10.68 -13.04 14.93
CA ARG A 75 -10.40 -12.81 13.50
C ARG A 75 -11.39 -13.59 12.64
N ARG A 76 -11.93 -12.92 11.63
CA ARG A 76 -12.75 -13.52 10.58
C ARG A 76 -12.12 -13.19 9.24
N LEU A 77 -11.73 -14.20 8.48
CA LEU A 77 -11.30 -14.03 7.10
C LEU A 77 -12.52 -13.88 6.20
N LYS A 78 -12.40 -13.08 5.14
CA LYS A 78 -13.46 -12.89 4.15
C LYS A 78 -13.89 -14.20 3.50
N GLU A 79 -12.93 -15.02 3.13
CA GLU A 79 -13.08 -16.31 2.49
C GLU A 79 -13.88 -17.31 3.36
N ASP A 80 -13.74 -17.23 4.68
CA ASP A 80 -14.46 -18.10 5.62
C ASP A 80 -15.93 -17.72 5.78
N VAL A 81 -16.23 -16.42 5.69
CA VAL A 81 -17.54 -15.86 6.09
C VAL A 81 -18.38 -15.49 4.87
N LEU A 82 -17.78 -15.02 3.80
CA LEU A 82 -18.49 -14.51 2.60
C LEU A 82 -18.34 -15.49 1.43
N LYS A 83 -18.92 -16.68 1.56
CA LYS A 83 -18.88 -17.73 0.53
C LYS A 83 -19.58 -17.34 -0.78
N ASP A 84 -20.50 -16.39 -0.72
CA ASP A 84 -21.24 -15.87 -1.89
C ASP A 84 -20.48 -14.75 -2.62
N LEU A 85 -19.31 -14.33 -2.09
CA LEU A 85 -18.53 -13.29 -2.75
C LEU A 85 -17.83 -13.88 -3.99
N PRO A 86 -17.93 -13.25 -5.17
CA PRO A 86 -17.26 -13.72 -6.36
C PRO A 86 -15.74 -13.83 -6.18
N GLU A 87 -15.13 -14.69 -6.97
CA GLU A 87 -13.69 -14.91 -6.99
C GLU A 87 -12.92 -13.60 -7.24
N LYS A 88 -11.79 -13.43 -6.55
CA LYS A 88 -10.82 -12.37 -6.79
C LYS A 88 -9.58 -12.98 -7.45
N LEU A 89 -9.25 -12.49 -8.64
CA LEU A 89 -8.02 -12.85 -9.37
C LEU A 89 -7.00 -11.73 -9.23
N GLU A 90 -5.75 -12.07 -8.91
CA GLU A 90 -4.65 -11.10 -8.85
C GLU A 90 -3.61 -11.44 -9.93
N GLU A 91 -3.25 -10.44 -10.71
CA GLU A 91 -2.26 -10.54 -11.79
C GLU A 91 -1.20 -9.44 -11.63
N VAL A 92 0.07 -9.84 -11.63
CA VAL A 92 1.18 -8.90 -11.69
C VAL A 92 1.59 -8.69 -13.13
N ARG A 93 1.46 -7.45 -13.59
CA ARG A 93 1.86 -7.06 -14.94
C ARG A 93 3.21 -6.36 -14.90
N TYR A 94 4.23 -7.07 -15.34
CA TYR A 94 5.58 -6.53 -15.42
C TYR A 94 5.76 -5.66 -16.66
N VAL A 95 6.29 -4.46 -16.45
CA VAL A 95 6.60 -3.49 -17.51
C VAL A 95 8.11 -3.28 -17.59
N LYS A 96 8.66 -3.34 -18.78
CA LYS A 96 10.08 -3.05 -19.05
C LYS A 96 10.21 -1.60 -19.52
N PHE A 97 11.18 -0.88 -18.98
CA PHE A 97 11.46 0.48 -19.41
C PHE A 97 12.06 0.51 -20.84
N GLU A 98 11.79 1.60 -21.51
CA GLU A 98 12.55 1.98 -22.70
C GLU A 98 13.91 2.59 -22.33
N ASP A 99 14.83 2.63 -23.28
CA ASP A 99 16.22 3.03 -23.04
C ASP A 99 16.38 4.40 -22.36
N ALA A 100 15.54 5.36 -22.72
CA ALA A 100 15.61 6.70 -22.15
C ALA A 100 15.20 6.70 -20.66
N GLN A 101 14.11 6.02 -20.31
CA GLN A 101 13.64 5.87 -18.94
C GLN A 101 14.61 5.03 -18.11
N GLN A 102 15.15 3.94 -18.69
CA GLN A 102 16.13 3.08 -18.04
C GLN A 102 17.39 3.85 -17.66
N LYS A 103 17.95 4.65 -18.56
CA LYS A 103 19.14 5.47 -18.29
C LYS A 103 18.92 6.46 -17.14
N LEU A 104 17.75 7.09 -17.07
CA LEU A 104 17.43 8.01 -15.97
C LEU A 104 17.30 7.27 -14.63
N TYR A 105 16.69 6.10 -14.65
CA TYR A 105 16.58 5.26 -13.46
C TYR A 105 17.97 4.81 -12.97
N ASP A 106 18.80 4.26 -13.85
CA ASP A 106 20.13 3.75 -13.53
C ASP A 106 21.06 4.86 -13.02
N ALA A 107 21.01 6.03 -13.65
CA ALA A 107 21.78 7.19 -13.19
C ALA A 107 21.37 7.62 -11.74
N GLN A 108 20.08 7.56 -11.43
CA GLN A 108 19.59 7.86 -10.09
C GLN A 108 20.04 6.81 -9.07
N VAL A 109 20.02 5.52 -9.44
CA VAL A 109 20.51 4.43 -8.59
C VAL A 109 22.02 4.58 -8.31
N VAL A 110 22.81 4.83 -9.34
CA VAL A 110 24.28 5.04 -9.20
C VAL A 110 24.54 6.22 -8.27
N HIS A 111 23.88 7.36 -8.48
CA HIS A 111 24.02 8.53 -7.61
C HIS A 111 23.72 8.21 -6.14
N MET A 112 22.64 7.46 -5.88
CA MET A 112 22.28 7.07 -4.51
C MET A 112 23.34 6.13 -3.91
N LYS A 113 23.77 5.10 -4.65
CA LYS A 113 24.79 4.13 -4.19
C LYS A 113 26.09 4.82 -3.82
N GLU A 114 26.60 5.70 -4.69
CA GLU A 114 27.82 6.44 -4.44
C GLU A 114 27.72 7.29 -3.17
N LYS A 115 26.61 8.01 -2.99
CA LYS A 115 26.42 8.88 -1.83
C LYS A 115 26.25 8.10 -0.53
N ILE A 116 25.57 6.97 -0.54
CA ILE A 116 25.44 6.09 0.63
C ILE A 116 26.79 5.44 0.96
N ALA A 117 27.58 5.04 -0.06
CA ALA A 117 28.89 4.41 0.14
C ALA A 117 29.91 5.34 0.83
N GLN A 118 29.79 6.66 0.61
CA GLN A 118 30.69 7.68 1.18
C GLN A 118 30.34 8.05 2.63
N GLN A 119 29.19 7.63 3.17
CA GLN A 119 28.74 7.98 4.53
C GLN A 119 29.26 7.01 5.58
N ASP A 120 29.62 7.48 6.74
CA ASP A 120 29.75 6.68 7.94
C ASP A 120 28.38 6.37 8.58
N GLU A 121 28.32 5.51 9.62
CA GLU A 121 27.07 5.16 10.27
C GLU A 121 26.34 6.36 10.91
N GLY A 122 27.09 7.33 11.43
CA GLY A 122 26.53 8.53 12.05
C GLY A 122 25.87 9.44 11.02
N GLU A 123 26.53 9.62 9.89
CA GLU A 123 26.04 10.39 8.74
C GLU A 123 24.86 9.69 8.07
N PHE A 124 24.92 8.38 7.91
CA PHE A 124 23.82 7.56 7.39
C PHE A 124 22.54 7.75 8.21
N ASN A 125 22.63 7.69 9.55
CA ASN A 125 21.48 7.91 10.41
C ASN A 125 20.89 9.32 10.29
N LYS A 126 21.70 10.34 10.03
CA LYS A 126 21.24 11.72 9.79
C LYS A 126 20.64 11.90 8.39
N SER A 127 21.09 11.12 7.42
CA SER A 127 20.66 11.21 6.02
C SER A 127 19.37 10.45 5.70
N LYS A 128 18.72 9.78 6.65
CA LYS A 128 17.51 8.97 6.42
C LYS A 128 16.38 9.74 5.69
N LEU A 129 16.18 11.02 5.98
CA LEU A 129 15.18 11.82 5.28
C LEU A 129 15.54 12.02 3.80
N TRP A 130 16.83 12.24 3.51
CA TRP A 130 17.31 12.33 2.13
C TRP A 130 17.13 10.99 1.40
N ILE A 131 17.51 9.88 2.04
CA ILE A 131 17.32 8.52 1.46
C ILE A 131 15.85 8.27 1.11
N LEU A 132 14.91 8.61 2.00
CA LEU A 132 13.48 8.49 1.75
C LEU A 132 13.01 9.35 0.57
N ALA A 133 13.56 10.56 0.41
CA ALA A 133 13.25 11.43 -0.72
C ALA A 133 13.75 10.82 -2.04
N GLU A 134 14.98 10.28 -2.06
CA GLU A 134 15.56 9.65 -3.24
C GLU A 134 14.86 8.35 -3.63
N LEU A 135 14.48 7.51 -2.64
CA LEU A 135 13.65 6.32 -2.89
C LEU A 135 12.28 6.70 -3.46
N THR A 136 11.70 7.81 -2.99
CA THR A 136 10.45 8.35 -3.55
C THR A 136 10.66 8.79 -5.00
N LYS A 137 11.78 9.46 -5.30
CA LYS A 137 12.14 9.89 -6.66
C LYS A 137 12.35 8.69 -7.59
N LEU A 138 13.04 7.62 -7.16
CA LEU A 138 13.15 6.38 -7.94
C LEU A 138 11.79 5.80 -8.29
N ARG A 139 10.86 5.76 -7.33
CA ARG A 139 9.49 5.28 -7.56
C ARG A 139 8.69 6.20 -8.49
N GLN A 140 8.91 7.51 -8.43
CA GLN A 140 8.33 8.45 -9.39
C GLN A 140 8.88 8.22 -10.79
N ILE A 141 10.19 7.98 -10.95
CA ILE A 141 10.80 7.62 -12.25
C ILE A 141 10.18 6.32 -12.78
N CYS A 142 9.89 5.33 -11.91
CA CYS A 142 9.17 4.11 -12.30
C CYS A 142 7.76 4.40 -12.82
N CYS A 143 7.07 5.36 -12.24
CA CYS A 143 5.73 5.76 -12.68
C CYS A 143 5.76 6.53 -14.00
N SER A 144 6.53 7.61 -14.03
CA SER A 144 6.84 8.41 -15.23
C SER A 144 8.01 9.35 -14.90
N PRO A 145 9.06 9.39 -15.74
CA PRO A 145 10.17 10.33 -15.54
C PRO A 145 9.74 11.80 -15.51
N SER A 146 8.64 12.15 -16.19
CA SER A 146 8.09 13.52 -16.19
C SER A 146 7.66 14.01 -14.82
N LEU A 147 7.47 13.12 -13.83
CA LEU A 147 7.19 13.49 -12.44
C LEU A 147 8.41 14.11 -11.73
N CYS A 148 9.62 13.83 -12.25
CA CYS A 148 10.88 14.30 -11.67
C CYS A 148 11.65 15.26 -12.58
N PHE A 149 11.41 15.20 -13.90
CA PHE A 149 12.16 15.92 -14.90
C PHE A 149 11.21 16.69 -15.84
N GLU A 150 11.07 18.00 -15.62
CA GLU A 150 10.14 18.88 -16.38
C GLU A 150 10.36 18.85 -17.90
N ASN A 151 11.60 18.66 -18.32
CA ASN A 151 11.98 18.61 -19.75
C ASN A 151 11.91 17.22 -20.36
N TYR A 152 11.47 16.20 -19.63
CA TYR A 152 11.31 14.85 -20.18
C TYR A 152 10.17 14.84 -21.20
N ARG A 153 10.48 14.38 -22.42
CA ARG A 153 9.53 14.29 -23.55
C ARG A 153 9.37 12.85 -24.04
N GLY A 154 10.06 11.89 -23.41
CA GLY A 154 9.92 10.48 -23.72
C GLY A 154 8.62 9.90 -23.19
N GLU A 155 8.30 8.72 -23.65
CA GLU A 155 7.14 7.96 -23.20
C GLU A 155 7.40 7.32 -21.84
N SER A 156 6.34 7.01 -21.12
CA SER A 156 6.38 6.22 -19.89
C SER A 156 5.80 4.84 -20.18
N ALA A 157 6.67 3.84 -20.24
CA ALA A 157 6.27 2.46 -20.56
C ALA A 157 5.12 1.96 -19.66
N LYS A 158 5.12 2.36 -18.37
CA LYS A 158 4.06 2.01 -17.45
C LYS A 158 2.75 2.75 -17.74
N ALA A 159 2.80 4.03 -18.10
CA ALA A 159 1.61 4.79 -18.47
C ALA A 159 0.97 4.23 -19.73
N GLU A 160 1.78 3.91 -20.74
CA GLU A 160 1.34 3.29 -21.96
C GLU A 160 0.69 1.92 -21.71
N SER A 161 1.37 1.03 -20.97
CA SER A 161 0.82 -0.27 -20.57
C SER A 161 -0.49 -0.15 -19.78
N CYS A 162 -0.60 0.88 -18.95
CA CYS A 162 -1.82 1.18 -18.19
C CYS A 162 -2.96 1.62 -19.11
N MET A 163 -2.71 2.51 -20.06
CA MET A 163 -3.73 2.96 -21.01
C MET A 163 -4.21 1.83 -21.92
N GLN A 164 -3.30 0.94 -22.38
CA GLN A 164 -3.67 -0.27 -23.12
C GLN A 164 -4.56 -1.20 -22.29
N LEU A 165 -4.25 -1.37 -20.99
CA LEU A 165 -5.07 -2.17 -20.08
C LEU A 165 -6.46 -1.55 -19.88
N ILE A 166 -6.52 -0.21 -19.69
CA ILE A 166 -7.78 0.52 -19.57
C ILE A 166 -8.64 0.32 -20.83
N GLN A 167 -8.07 0.51 -22.02
CA GLN A 167 -8.81 0.35 -23.26
C GLN A 167 -9.32 -1.08 -23.43
N SER A 168 -8.48 -2.09 -23.20
CA SER A 168 -8.86 -3.50 -23.26
C SER A 168 -9.99 -3.86 -22.28
N ALA A 169 -9.95 -3.28 -21.07
CA ALA A 169 -11.00 -3.51 -20.08
C ALA A 169 -12.33 -2.84 -20.49
N ILE A 170 -12.28 -1.63 -21.09
CA ILE A 170 -13.45 -0.93 -21.61
C ILE A 170 -14.08 -1.74 -22.75
N ASP A 171 -13.26 -2.22 -23.69
CA ASP A 171 -13.71 -3.05 -24.83
C ASP A 171 -14.38 -4.36 -24.33
N GLY A 172 -13.91 -4.88 -23.19
CA GLY A 172 -14.53 -6.03 -22.50
C GLY A 172 -15.77 -5.69 -21.69
N GLY A 173 -16.23 -4.45 -21.65
CA GLY A 173 -17.39 -4.00 -20.88
C GLY A 173 -17.14 -3.95 -19.36
N HIS A 174 -15.89 -3.83 -18.96
CA HIS A 174 -15.46 -3.73 -17.56
C HIS A 174 -15.37 -2.29 -17.08
N ARG A 175 -15.56 -2.11 -15.77
CA ARG A 175 -15.39 -0.82 -15.08
C ARG A 175 -14.30 -0.95 -14.03
N MET A 176 -13.49 0.11 -13.88
CA MET A 176 -12.27 -0.04 -13.11
C MET A 176 -12.03 1.04 -12.07
N LEU A 177 -11.37 0.64 -10.98
CA LEU A 177 -10.75 1.53 -10.01
C LEU A 177 -9.24 1.55 -10.28
N LEU A 178 -8.66 2.72 -10.44
CA LEU A 178 -7.23 2.89 -10.60
C LEU A 178 -6.66 3.64 -9.41
N PHE A 179 -5.75 3.00 -8.71
CA PHE A 179 -5.10 3.55 -7.53
C PHE A 179 -3.65 3.93 -7.80
N SER A 180 -3.27 5.13 -7.36
CA SER A 180 -1.87 5.53 -7.25
C SER A 180 -1.63 6.30 -5.95
N GLN A 181 -0.42 6.19 -5.40
CA GLN A 181 -0.02 7.02 -4.27
C GLN A 181 0.32 8.45 -4.69
N PHE A 182 0.74 8.65 -5.95
CA PHE A 182 1.15 9.94 -6.48
C PHE A 182 -0.03 10.66 -7.15
N THR A 183 -0.50 11.74 -6.55
CA THR A 183 -1.57 12.57 -7.16
C THR A 183 -1.11 13.20 -8.47
N SER A 184 0.18 13.52 -8.60
CA SER A 184 0.79 13.98 -9.85
C SER A 184 0.70 12.93 -10.97
N MET A 185 0.82 11.63 -10.63
CA MET A 185 0.61 10.56 -11.62
C MET A 185 -0.87 10.45 -12.02
N LEU A 186 -1.79 10.60 -11.07
CA LEU A 186 -3.22 10.64 -11.39
C LEU A 186 -3.55 11.79 -12.33
N ALA A 187 -2.90 12.96 -12.19
CA ALA A 187 -3.06 14.08 -13.09
C ALA A 187 -2.55 13.78 -14.53
N LEU A 188 -1.44 13.04 -14.66
CA LEU A 188 -0.96 12.58 -15.98
C LEU A 188 -1.94 11.59 -16.63
N LEU A 189 -2.45 10.64 -15.85
CA LEU A 189 -3.45 9.68 -16.33
C LEU A 189 -4.77 10.38 -16.70
N GLN A 190 -5.19 11.39 -15.92
CA GLN A 190 -6.33 12.23 -16.25
C GLN A 190 -6.16 12.87 -17.62
N ALA A 191 -5.03 13.53 -17.87
CA ALA A 191 -4.76 14.16 -19.17
C ALA A 191 -4.73 13.13 -20.33
N ALA A 192 -4.23 11.92 -20.07
CA ALA A 192 -4.25 10.84 -21.05
C ALA A 192 -5.67 10.35 -21.35
N LEU A 193 -6.51 10.17 -20.33
CA LEU A 193 -7.91 9.79 -20.51
C LEU A 193 -8.72 10.87 -21.26
N GLU A 194 -8.47 12.15 -20.94
CA GLU A 194 -9.11 13.29 -21.62
C GLU A 194 -8.73 13.30 -23.12
N LYS A 195 -7.46 13.06 -23.45
CA LYS A 195 -6.98 12.99 -24.83
C LYS A 195 -7.65 11.87 -25.63
N GLU A 196 -7.89 10.73 -25.01
CA GLU A 196 -8.58 9.58 -25.63
C GLU A 196 -10.12 9.68 -25.54
N GLY A 197 -10.67 10.74 -24.93
CA GLY A 197 -12.12 10.93 -24.77
C GLY A 197 -12.78 9.94 -23.81
N ILE A 198 -12.00 9.31 -22.91
CA ILE A 198 -12.51 8.32 -21.95
C ILE A 198 -13.05 9.05 -20.71
N PRO A 199 -14.35 8.90 -20.37
CA PRO A 199 -14.93 9.51 -19.18
C PRO A 199 -14.38 8.86 -17.90
N TYR A 200 -14.18 9.66 -16.86
CA TYR A 200 -13.63 9.20 -15.59
C TYR A 200 -14.18 10.01 -14.41
N TYR A 201 -14.04 9.46 -13.21
CA TYR A 201 -14.11 10.16 -11.94
C TYR A 201 -12.74 10.21 -11.26
N ILE A 202 -12.53 11.19 -10.37
CA ILE A 202 -11.31 11.32 -9.60
C ILE A 202 -11.58 11.69 -8.14
N ILE A 203 -10.91 10.99 -7.20
CA ILE A 203 -10.86 11.31 -5.77
C ILE A 203 -9.41 11.42 -5.32
N THR A 204 -9.08 12.58 -4.74
CA THR A 204 -7.79 12.86 -4.12
C THR A 204 -7.95 13.22 -2.64
N GLY A 205 -6.83 13.53 -1.96
CA GLY A 205 -6.85 14.04 -0.59
C GLY A 205 -7.65 15.34 -0.42
N GLU A 206 -7.70 16.17 -1.47
CA GLU A 206 -8.38 17.47 -1.49
C GLU A 206 -9.89 17.37 -1.71
N THR A 207 -10.38 16.22 -2.20
CA THR A 207 -11.81 16.02 -2.44
C THR A 207 -12.58 16.01 -1.12
N SER A 208 -13.56 16.91 -0.96
CA SER A 208 -14.38 17.01 0.25
C SER A 208 -15.17 15.71 0.52
N LYS A 209 -15.50 15.46 1.79
CA LYS A 209 -16.27 14.27 2.19
C LYS A 209 -17.61 14.16 1.45
N GLN A 210 -18.29 15.28 1.28
CA GLN A 210 -19.60 15.35 0.59
C GLN A 210 -19.44 15.00 -0.89
N LYS A 211 -18.44 15.58 -1.58
CA LYS A 211 -18.17 15.29 -3.00
C LYS A 211 -17.75 13.85 -3.22
N ARG A 212 -16.99 13.25 -2.28
CA ARG A 212 -16.64 11.80 -2.35
C ARG A 212 -17.89 10.92 -2.34
N GLN A 213 -18.86 11.21 -1.47
CA GLN A 213 -20.10 10.44 -1.38
C GLN A 213 -20.93 10.57 -2.66
N GLU A 214 -20.99 11.76 -3.22
CA GLU A 214 -21.67 12.03 -4.49
C GLU A 214 -21.05 11.24 -5.65
N LEU A 215 -19.72 11.33 -5.83
CA LEU A 215 -18.99 10.62 -6.87
C LEU A 215 -19.13 9.10 -6.76
N VAL A 216 -19.06 8.55 -5.54
CA VAL A 216 -19.29 7.12 -5.29
C VAL A 216 -20.70 6.70 -5.70
N LYS A 217 -21.72 7.49 -5.35
CA LYS A 217 -23.11 7.22 -5.75
C LYS A 217 -23.28 7.28 -7.26
N GLN A 218 -22.74 8.29 -7.91
CA GLN A 218 -22.77 8.44 -9.37
C GLN A 218 -22.09 7.25 -10.05
N PHE A 219 -20.87 6.92 -9.66
CA PHE A 219 -20.13 5.80 -10.24
C PHE A 219 -20.88 4.46 -10.10
N ASN A 220 -21.52 4.18 -8.98
CA ASN A 220 -22.28 2.93 -8.84
C ASN A 220 -23.60 2.91 -9.63
N SER A 221 -24.09 4.05 -10.13
CA SER A 221 -25.39 4.17 -10.83
C SER A 221 -25.27 4.45 -12.32
N ASP A 222 -24.11 4.86 -12.80
CA ASP A 222 -23.86 5.18 -14.21
C ASP A 222 -22.95 4.15 -14.91
N THR A 223 -22.48 4.47 -16.11
CA THR A 223 -21.62 3.62 -16.94
C THR A 223 -20.20 4.16 -17.09
N THR A 224 -19.80 5.16 -16.31
CA THR A 224 -18.43 5.72 -16.37
C THR A 224 -17.39 4.61 -16.12
N PRO A 225 -16.44 4.36 -17.04
CA PRO A 225 -15.59 3.18 -16.98
C PRO A 225 -14.45 3.29 -15.98
N VAL A 226 -13.94 4.50 -15.71
CA VAL A 226 -12.70 4.69 -14.92
C VAL A 226 -12.95 5.54 -13.68
N PHE A 227 -12.42 5.10 -12.54
CA PHE A 227 -12.37 5.89 -11.33
C PHE A 227 -10.91 6.00 -10.83
N LEU A 228 -10.32 7.17 -10.94
CA LEU A 228 -8.98 7.48 -10.44
C LEU A 228 -9.04 7.80 -8.94
N ILE A 229 -8.23 7.15 -8.14
CA ILE A 229 -8.30 7.29 -6.68
C ILE A 229 -6.89 7.39 -6.10
N SER A 230 -6.61 8.44 -5.33
CA SER A 230 -5.36 8.45 -4.58
C SER A 230 -5.40 7.42 -3.47
N LEU A 231 -4.33 6.63 -3.29
CA LEU A 231 -4.30 5.51 -2.36
C LEU A 231 -4.63 5.94 -0.92
N LYS A 232 -4.15 7.12 -0.50
CA LYS A 232 -4.48 7.70 0.81
C LYS A 232 -5.96 8.06 0.97
N ALA A 233 -6.62 8.52 -0.10
CA ALA A 233 -8.05 8.84 -0.07
C ALA A 233 -8.92 7.58 -0.14
N GLY A 234 -8.44 6.53 -0.77
CA GLY A 234 -9.11 5.23 -0.86
C GLY A 234 -9.28 4.51 0.48
N GLY A 235 -8.50 4.86 1.52
CA GLY A 235 -8.60 4.29 2.87
C GLY A 235 -9.92 4.59 3.61
N VAL A 236 -10.73 5.53 3.13
CA VAL A 236 -11.99 5.96 3.81
C VAL A 236 -13.18 5.22 3.20
N GLY A 237 -13.59 4.12 3.80
CA GLY A 237 -14.89 3.41 3.69
C GLY A 237 -15.73 3.52 2.41
N LEU A 238 -15.12 3.72 1.23
CA LEU A 238 -15.83 3.85 -0.04
C LEU A 238 -16.43 2.50 -0.44
N ASN A 239 -17.64 2.49 -0.98
CA ASN A 239 -18.27 1.30 -1.54
C ASN A 239 -18.38 1.45 -3.08
N LEU A 240 -17.52 0.76 -3.82
CA LEU A 240 -17.35 0.90 -5.26
C LEU A 240 -17.57 -0.45 -5.99
N THR A 241 -18.64 -1.14 -5.63
CA THR A 241 -19.03 -2.44 -6.22
C THR A 241 -19.46 -2.35 -7.68
N GLY A 242 -19.60 -1.13 -8.23
CA GLY A 242 -19.81 -0.92 -9.66
C GLY A 242 -18.60 -1.26 -10.53
N ALA A 243 -17.40 -1.42 -9.93
CA ALA A 243 -16.19 -1.83 -10.64
C ALA A 243 -15.91 -3.32 -10.44
N ASP A 244 -15.41 -3.98 -11.48
CA ASP A 244 -14.97 -5.38 -11.48
C ASP A 244 -13.48 -5.52 -11.87
N VAL A 245 -12.80 -4.41 -12.16
CA VAL A 245 -11.34 -4.35 -12.35
C VAL A 245 -10.73 -3.37 -11.36
N VAL A 246 -9.59 -3.73 -10.77
CA VAL A 246 -8.79 -2.87 -9.90
C VAL A 246 -7.38 -2.82 -10.45
N ILE A 247 -6.85 -1.60 -10.63
CA ILE A 247 -5.48 -1.38 -11.11
C ILE A 247 -4.71 -0.66 -10.01
N HIS A 248 -3.67 -1.31 -9.49
CA HIS A 248 -2.64 -0.67 -8.68
C HIS A 248 -1.52 -0.21 -9.61
N TYR A 249 -1.47 1.09 -9.87
CA TYR A 249 -0.50 1.67 -10.79
C TYR A 249 0.93 1.59 -10.27
N ASP A 250 1.10 1.81 -8.97
CA ASP A 250 2.38 1.72 -8.27
C ASP A 250 2.24 0.92 -6.97
N PRO A 251 3.24 0.09 -6.59
CA PRO A 251 3.20 -0.67 -5.36
C PRO A 251 3.37 0.24 -4.14
N TRP A 252 2.71 -0.11 -3.05
CA TRP A 252 2.86 0.57 -1.77
C TRP A 252 3.66 -0.30 -0.81
N TRP A 253 4.43 0.31 0.08
CA TRP A 253 5.23 -0.41 1.07
C TRP A 253 4.37 -1.31 1.98
N ASN A 254 3.15 -0.91 2.26
CA ASN A 254 2.20 -1.62 3.11
C ASN A 254 1.14 -2.33 2.27
N GLN A 255 1.23 -3.66 2.21
CA GLN A 255 0.30 -4.53 1.49
C GLN A 255 -1.14 -4.38 2.00
N ALA A 256 -1.32 -4.19 3.33
CA ALA A 256 -2.66 -4.06 3.93
C ALA A 256 -3.43 -2.86 3.36
N VAL A 257 -2.75 -1.75 3.06
CA VAL A 257 -3.36 -0.57 2.42
C VAL A 257 -3.79 -0.87 0.98
N GLN A 258 -2.99 -1.63 0.22
CA GLN A 258 -3.36 -2.08 -1.12
C GLN A 258 -4.56 -3.03 -1.08
N ASN A 259 -4.54 -4.00 -0.18
CA ASN A 259 -5.67 -4.92 0.01
C ASN A 259 -6.94 -4.16 0.42
N GLN A 260 -6.82 -3.20 1.33
CA GLN A 260 -7.94 -2.34 1.72
C GLN A 260 -8.50 -1.53 0.53
N ALA A 261 -7.65 -1.06 -0.38
CA ALA A 261 -8.06 -0.37 -1.60
C ALA A 261 -8.81 -1.33 -2.56
N THR A 262 -8.29 -2.54 -2.78
CA THR A 262 -8.94 -3.61 -3.55
C THR A 262 -10.31 -3.96 -2.97
N ASP A 263 -10.43 -3.99 -1.65
CA ASP A 263 -11.68 -4.27 -0.93
C ASP A 263 -12.78 -3.21 -1.11
N ARG A 264 -12.52 -2.13 -1.84
CA ARG A 264 -13.57 -1.17 -2.26
C ARG A 264 -14.45 -1.73 -3.37
N ALA A 265 -13.88 -2.55 -4.25
CA ALA A 265 -14.60 -3.27 -5.31
C ALA A 265 -15.02 -4.68 -4.85
N HIS A 266 -14.14 -5.40 -4.18
CA HIS A 266 -14.37 -6.78 -3.74
C HIS A 266 -14.99 -6.83 -2.34
N ARG A 267 -16.29 -6.61 -2.25
CA ARG A 267 -17.05 -6.59 -0.99
C ARG A 267 -18.51 -7.02 -1.20
N ILE A 268 -19.27 -7.14 -0.11
CA ILE A 268 -20.71 -7.45 -0.12
C ILE A 268 -21.44 -6.52 -1.10
N GLY A 269 -22.19 -7.11 -2.03
CA GLY A 269 -22.87 -6.41 -3.13
C GLY A 269 -22.15 -6.49 -4.47
N GLN A 270 -20.94 -7.05 -4.53
CA GLN A 270 -20.27 -7.40 -5.78
C GLN A 270 -20.88 -8.67 -6.36
N THR A 271 -21.24 -8.64 -7.65
CA THR A 271 -21.84 -9.77 -8.37
C THR A 271 -20.93 -10.33 -9.47
N LYS A 272 -19.87 -9.62 -9.80
CA LYS A 272 -18.89 -10.00 -10.84
C LYS A 272 -17.58 -10.46 -10.20
N LYS A 273 -16.83 -11.33 -10.89
CA LYS A 273 -15.44 -11.63 -10.55
C LYS A 273 -14.62 -10.34 -10.58
N VAL A 274 -13.77 -10.13 -9.59
CA VAL A 274 -12.91 -8.96 -9.51
C VAL A 274 -11.50 -9.33 -9.94
N THR A 275 -11.00 -8.67 -10.97
CA THR A 275 -9.61 -8.82 -11.43
C THR A 275 -8.76 -7.65 -10.94
N VAL A 276 -7.66 -7.97 -10.28
CA VAL A 276 -6.72 -6.99 -9.71
C VAL A 276 -5.41 -7.03 -10.49
N TYR A 277 -5.05 -5.94 -11.14
CA TYR A 277 -3.78 -5.78 -11.82
C TYR A 277 -2.81 -4.95 -10.96
N LYS A 278 -1.60 -5.48 -10.78
CA LYS A 278 -0.49 -4.75 -10.15
C LYS A 278 0.56 -4.44 -11.21
N LEU A 279 0.75 -3.17 -11.55
CA LEU A 279 1.76 -2.75 -12.54
C LEU A 279 3.10 -2.57 -11.85
N ILE A 280 4.09 -3.35 -12.26
CA ILE A 280 5.43 -3.38 -11.66
C ILE A 280 6.49 -3.16 -12.72
N ALA A 281 7.35 -2.17 -12.54
CA ALA A 281 8.52 -1.97 -13.40
C ALA A 281 9.59 -3.03 -13.08
N ARG A 282 10.01 -3.80 -14.12
CA ARG A 282 11.01 -4.86 -13.98
C ARG A 282 12.38 -4.32 -13.64
N ASN A 283 13.15 -5.08 -12.85
CA ASN A 283 14.52 -4.75 -12.45
C ASN A 283 14.63 -3.39 -11.74
N THR A 284 13.61 -3.02 -10.98
CA THR A 284 13.56 -1.75 -10.26
C THR A 284 13.23 -1.95 -8.79
N ILE A 285 13.27 -0.85 -8.04
CA ILE A 285 12.82 -0.80 -6.65
C ILE A 285 11.38 -1.32 -6.47
N GLU A 286 10.50 -1.20 -7.48
CA GLU A 286 9.12 -1.68 -7.36
C GLU A 286 9.04 -3.20 -7.28
N GLU A 287 9.84 -3.92 -8.06
CA GLU A 287 9.93 -5.37 -7.99
C GLU A 287 10.49 -5.83 -6.63
N LYS A 288 11.46 -5.09 -6.10
CA LYS A 288 12.03 -5.38 -4.78
C LYS A 288 11.04 -5.09 -3.65
N ILE A 289 10.25 -4.01 -3.75
CA ILE A 289 9.16 -3.72 -2.82
C ILE A 289 8.14 -4.86 -2.82
N GLN A 290 7.76 -5.37 -3.99
CA GLN A 290 6.83 -6.48 -4.10
C GLN A 290 7.36 -7.74 -3.40
N LYS A 291 8.62 -8.12 -3.66
CA LYS A 291 9.26 -9.26 -2.97
C LYS A 291 9.30 -9.09 -1.46
N LEU A 292 9.58 -7.87 -0.99
CA LEU A 292 9.52 -7.56 0.45
C LEU A 292 8.09 -7.66 1.01
N GLN A 293 7.08 -7.28 0.26
CA GLN A 293 5.69 -7.44 0.68
C GLN A 293 5.33 -8.92 0.82
N GLU A 294 5.71 -9.75 -0.15
CA GLU A 294 5.46 -11.19 -0.14
C GLU A 294 6.15 -11.86 1.06
N ALA A 295 7.44 -11.59 1.27
CA ALA A 295 8.18 -12.11 2.43
C ALA A 295 7.59 -11.67 3.78
N LYS A 296 7.08 -10.44 3.88
CA LYS A 296 6.44 -9.93 5.10
C LYS A 296 5.03 -10.50 5.32
N GLN A 297 4.32 -10.85 4.27
CA GLN A 297 3.01 -11.48 4.39
C GLN A 297 3.14 -12.83 5.09
N ASP A 298 4.16 -13.62 4.76
CA ASP A 298 4.42 -14.91 5.39
C ASP A 298 4.73 -14.76 6.89
N LEU A 299 5.56 -13.79 7.26
CA LEU A 299 5.87 -13.45 8.66
C LEU A 299 4.64 -12.89 9.41
N ALA A 300 3.84 -12.08 8.75
CA ALA A 300 2.67 -11.45 9.32
C ALA A 300 1.54 -12.45 9.57
N GLU A 301 1.38 -13.45 8.72
CA GLU A 301 0.44 -14.56 8.94
C GLU A 301 0.89 -15.41 10.14
N GLN A 302 2.19 -15.54 10.38
CA GLN A 302 2.72 -16.26 11.52
C GLN A 302 2.46 -15.58 12.87
N ILE A 303 2.45 -14.24 12.96
CA ILE A 303 2.28 -13.50 14.25
C ILE A 303 0.82 -13.13 14.56
N ILE A 304 -0.14 -13.30 13.74
CA ILE A 304 -1.51 -12.75 13.67
C ILE A 304 -1.55 -11.73 12.53
N SER A 305 -0.91 -11.98 11.43
CA SER A 305 -0.78 -11.00 10.37
C SER A 305 -0.20 -9.67 10.90
N GLY A 306 0.94 -9.73 11.54
CA GLY A 306 1.60 -8.56 12.14
C GLY A 306 2.78 -8.12 11.29
N ASP A 307 2.72 -6.92 10.77
CA ASP A 307 3.66 -6.38 9.79
C ASP A 307 4.88 -5.72 10.42
N MET A 308 6.03 -5.87 9.78
CA MET A 308 7.28 -5.25 10.19
C MET A 308 7.43 -3.82 9.65
N GLY A 309 7.95 -2.99 10.51
CA GLY A 309 8.05 -1.54 10.36
C GLY A 309 8.76 -1.05 9.11
N GLN A 310 8.28 0.09 8.68
CA GLN A 310 8.77 0.92 7.58
C GLN A 310 10.29 1.15 7.59
N LEU A 311 10.80 1.64 6.49
CA LEU A 311 12.17 2.12 6.18
C LEU A 311 12.99 2.73 7.33
N SER A 312 12.35 3.21 8.41
CA SER A 312 13.04 3.75 9.58
C SER A 312 13.85 2.72 10.37
N GLY A 313 13.61 1.42 10.15
CA GLY A 313 14.36 0.32 10.75
C GLY A 313 15.40 -0.32 9.84
N MET A 314 15.44 0.05 8.54
CA MET A 314 16.35 -0.55 7.57
C MET A 314 17.79 -0.13 7.84
N SER A 315 18.70 -1.12 7.75
CA SER A 315 20.14 -0.91 7.80
C SER A 315 20.65 -0.30 6.49
N ARG A 316 21.93 0.05 6.46
CA ARG A 316 22.59 0.52 5.24
C ARG A 316 22.62 -0.58 4.17
N GLU A 317 22.86 -1.81 4.58
CA GLU A 317 22.89 -2.98 3.74
C GLU A 317 21.52 -3.24 3.11
N ASP A 318 20.44 -3.18 3.88
CA ASP A 318 19.07 -3.36 3.38
C ASP A 318 18.72 -2.32 2.29
N ILE A 319 19.16 -1.07 2.47
CA ILE A 319 18.91 -0.01 1.47
C ILE A 319 19.76 -0.22 0.21
N LEU A 320 21.00 -0.66 0.36
CA LEU A 320 21.87 -0.97 -0.79
C LEU A 320 21.34 -2.18 -1.57
N GLU A 321 20.71 -3.13 -0.91
CA GLU A 321 20.07 -4.27 -1.53
C GLU A 321 18.77 -3.89 -2.27
N LEU A 322 18.06 -2.87 -1.79
CA LEU A 322 16.90 -2.29 -2.46
C LEU A 322 17.27 -1.51 -3.74
N LEU A 323 18.48 -1.02 -3.85
CA LEU A 323 18.98 -0.27 -5.00
C LEU A 323 19.63 -1.19 -6.04
#